data_551db93ed573473136fd8640f663b3cd
#
_entry.id   551db93ed573473136fd8640f663b3cd
#
_cell.length_a   1.000
_cell.length_b   1.000
_cell.length_c   1.000
_cell.angle_alpha   90.00
_cell.angle_beta   90.00
_cell.angle_gamma   90.00
#
_symmetry.space_group_name_H-M   'P 1'
#
loop_
_entity.id
_entity.type
_entity.pdbx_description
1 polymer ?
#
loop_
_entity_poly.entity_id
_entity_poly.type
_entity_poly.pdbx_seq_one_letter_code
_entity_poly.pdbx_strand_id
1 'polypeptide(L)'
;MNRKVLIPSLLLTLFLALISQSGKASADECLNDMKTRVKGKENCLAIHTFLTVSEVKPSTLVIFIHGDQSDGGPVSGMIKLAEDVDVPAGVIKIALLRPGYFDKSGNTSSGTSWRRKDSYTPTNLDEVTSAVQSLQSHYQISKTVLVGHSGGAAYAGVMIGRSPGVANAALLLSCPCDIRRWRAFKKDAPWSSLSPSSFAETVPTTMKVITITGEYDDNTREYLAQDYIETLAKRGVSAEFRRAVGAGHNDIVRGDVIDEALRILLRLD
;
A
#
# COMPACT_ATOMS: atom_id res chain seq x y z
N MET A 1 60.53 0.08 -66.04
CA MET A 1 60.43 0.45 -64.59
C MET A 1 58.96 0.66 -64.24
N ASN A 2 58.27 -0.39 -63.74
CA ASN A 2 56.90 -0.34 -63.43
C ASN A 2 56.70 -0.20 -61.87
N ARG A 3 56.16 0.93 -61.42
CA ARG A 3 55.77 1.15 -60.04
C ARG A 3 54.36 0.69 -59.89
N LYS A 4 54.14 -0.36 -59.07
CA LYS A 4 52.81 -0.80 -58.56
C LYS A 4 52.40 0.10 -57.41
N VAL A 5 51.24 0.72 -57.55
CA VAL A 5 50.54 1.48 -56.45
C VAL A 5 49.68 0.49 -55.65
N LEU A 6 49.98 0.33 -54.38
CA LEU A 6 49.13 -0.42 -53.43
C LEU A 6 48.10 0.55 -52.89
N ILE A 7 46.84 0.15 -53.03
CA ILE A 7 45.68 0.79 -52.35
C ILE A 7 45.44 0.05 -51.05
N PRO A 8 45.37 0.70 -49.85
CA PRO A 8 45.02 0.02 -48.65
C PRO A 8 43.44 -0.10 -48.49
N SER A 9 43.01 -1.30 -48.26
CA SER A 9 41.62 -1.67 -48.01
C SER A 9 41.20 -1.16 -46.65
N LEU A 10 40.21 -0.25 -46.59
CA LEU A 10 39.64 0.28 -45.37
C LEU A 10 38.52 -0.66 -44.93
N LEU A 11 38.78 -1.48 -43.89
CA LEU A 11 37.80 -2.31 -43.23
C LEU A 11 36.93 -1.40 -42.31
N LEU A 12 35.69 -1.15 -42.73
CA LEU A 12 34.68 -0.43 -41.97
C LEU A 12 34.00 -1.44 -41.04
N THR A 13 34.42 -1.52 -39.79
CA THR A 13 33.74 -2.32 -38.72
C THR A 13 32.51 -1.58 -38.24
N LEU A 14 31.34 -2.08 -38.61
CA LEU A 14 30.04 -1.60 -38.15
C LEU A 14 29.79 -2.14 -36.71
N PHE A 15 29.97 -1.29 -35.69
CA PHE A 15 29.56 -1.60 -34.32
C PHE A 15 28.03 -1.42 -34.22
N LEU A 16 27.28 -2.53 -34.25
CA LEU A 16 25.89 -2.53 -33.83
C LEU A 16 25.84 -2.38 -32.30
N ALA A 17 25.57 -1.18 -31.84
CA ALA A 17 25.18 -0.94 -30.44
C ALA A 17 23.76 -1.49 -30.23
N LEU A 18 23.65 -2.66 -29.61
CA LEU A 18 22.43 -3.16 -29.04
C LEU A 18 22.04 -2.25 -27.85
N ILE A 19 21.21 -1.26 -28.12
CA ILE A 19 20.56 -0.49 -27.07
C ILE A 19 19.50 -1.44 -26.45
N SER A 20 19.85 -2.02 -25.29
CA SER A 20 18.89 -2.70 -24.42
C SER A 20 17.90 -1.64 -23.93
N GLN A 21 16.75 -1.54 -24.58
CA GLN A 21 15.62 -0.82 -24.05
C GLN A 21 15.08 -1.61 -22.86
N SER A 22 15.50 -1.24 -21.65
CA SER A 22 14.78 -1.60 -20.45
C SER A 22 13.39 -0.93 -20.54
N GLY A 23 12.41 -1.66 -21.06
CA GLY A 23 11.05 -1.21 -21.18
C GLY A 23 10.51 -0.86 -19.79
N LYS A 24 10.39 0.43 -19.49
CA LYS A 24 9.48 0.89 -18.46
C LYS A 24 8.09 0.47 -18.93
N ALA A 25 7.44 -0.45 -18.21
CA ALA A 25 6.03 -0.72 -18.45
C ALA A 25 5.29 0.62 -18.43
N SER A 26 4.68 0.98 -19.56
CA SER A 26 4.00 2.27 -19.67
C SER A 26 2.72 2.24 -18.85
N ALA A 27 2.33 3.38 -18.28
CA ALA A 27 1.08 3.50 -17.54
C ALA A 27 -0.16 3.12 -18.38
N ASP A 28 -0.03 3.12 -19.71
CA ASP A 28 -1.09 2.75 -20.66
C ASP A 28 -1.47 1.27 -20.61
N GLU A 29 -0.54 0.38 -20.23
CA GLU A 29 -0.81 -1.07 -20.07
C GLU A 29 -1.79 -1.38 -18.92
N CYS A 30 -2.02 -0.43 -18.00
CA CYS A 30 -2.95 -0.58 -16.89
C CYS A 30 -4.40 -0.23 -17.21
N LEU A 31 -4.69 0.31 -18.40
CA LEU A 31 -5.98 0.99 -18.66
C LEU A 31 -7.19 0.05 -18.65
N ASN A 32 -7.02 -1.24 -18.81
CA ASN A 32 -8.13 -2.18 -19.01
C ASN A 32 -8.16 -3.38 -18.08
N ASP A 33 -7.21 -3.52 -17.15
CA ASP A 33 -7.15 -4.66 -16.23
C ASP A 33 -7.22 -4.21 -14.77
N MET A 34 -8.44 -4.17 -14.23
CA MET A 34 -8.69 -3.86 -12.82
C MET A 34 -8.71 -5.11 -11.93
N LYS A 35 -8.19 -6.24 -12.43
CA LYS A 35 -8.13 -7.52 -11.70
C LYS A 35 -6.73 -7.85 -11.21
N THR A 36 -5.72 -7.61 -12.05
CA THR A 36 -4.31 -7.87 -11.75
C THR A 36 -3.48 -6.58 -11.74
N ARG A 37 -3.98 -5.54 -12.40
CA ARG A 37 -3.32 -4.24 -12.53
C ARG A 37 -4.30 -3.10 -12.37
N VAL A 38 -3.81 -2.02 -11.73
CA VAL A 38 -4.55 -0.76 -11.61
C VAL A 38 -3.62 0.42 -11.90
N LYS A 39 -4.13 1.41 -12.61
CA LYS A 39 -3.40 2.65 -12.85
C LYS A 39 -3.42 3.50 -11.58
N GLY A 40 -2.21 3.85 -11.08
CA GLY A 40 -2.02 4.95 -10.15
C GLY A 40 -2.04 6.30 -10.88
N LYS A 41 -1.29 7.28 -10.39
CA LYS A 41 -1.14 8.58 -11.06
C LYS A 41 -0.30 8.47 -12.34
N GLU A 42 0.89 7.88 -12.21
CA GLU A 42 1.85 7.67 -13.30
C GLU A 42 2.25 6.21 -13.46
N ASN A 43 2.14 5.43 -12.39
CA ASN A 43 2.60 4.06 -12.31
C ASN A 43 1.47 3.05 -12.48
N CYS A 44 1.86 1.83 -12.87
CA CYS A 44 1.02 0.65 -12.92
C CYS A 44 1.26 -0.19 -11.68
N LEU A 45 0.24 -0.33 -10.83
CA LEU A 45 0.34 -1.09 -9.59
C LEU A 45 -0.24 -2.49 -9.76
N ALA A 46 0.49 -3.50 -9.29
CA ALA A 46 0.00 -4.87 -9.24
C ALA A 46 -1.02 -5.02 -8.09
N ILE A 47 -2.09 -5.73 -8.37
CA ILE A 47 -3.14 -6.04 -7.40
C ILE A 47 -3.53 -7.52 -7.47
N HIS A 48 -4.04 -8.02 -6.35
CA HIS A 48 -4.72 -9.31 -6.26
C HIS A 48 -6.17 -9.06 -5.87
N THR A 49 -7.10 -9.43 -6.76
CA THR A 49 -8.53 -9.20 -6.55
C THR A 49 -9.22 -10.50 -6.14
N PHE A 50 -9.87 -10.47 -4.99
CA PHE A 50 -10.64 -11.59 -4.43
C PHE A 50 -12.13 -11.21 -4.43
N LEU A 51 -12.88 -11.85 -5.32
CA LEU A 51 -14.31 -11.66 -5.48
C LEU A 51 -15.04 -12.85 -4.86
N THR A 52 -15.99 -12.59 -3.99
CA THR A 52 -16.97 -13.61 -3.61
C THR A 52 -17.98 -13.72 -4.75
N VAL A 53 -18.11 -14.92 -5.34
CA VAL A 53 -19.14 -15.19 -6.36
C VAL A 53 -20.50 -14.99 -5.70
N SER A 54 -21.22 -13.96 -6.11
CA SER A 54 -22.53 -13.58 -5.55
C SER A 54 -23.35 -12.87 -6.62
N GLU A 55 -24.67 -13.02 -6.55
CA GLU A 55 -25.63 -12.22 -7.37
C GLU A 55 -25.69 -10.76 -6.89
N VAL A 56 -25.17 -10.46 -5.70
CA VAL A 56 -25.15 -9.11 -5.13
C VAL A 56 -24.07 -8.28 -5.82
N LYS A 57 -24.48 -7.17 -6.44
CA LYS A 57 -23.55 -6.20 -7.02
C LYS A 57 -22.63 -5.66 -5.92
N PRO A 58 -21.30 -5.70 -6.11
CA PRO A 58 -20.38 -5.15 -5.14
C PRO A 58 -20.64 -3.65 -4.89
N SER A 59 -20.66 -3.27 -3.62
CA SER A 59 -20.81 -1.86 -3.19
C SER A 59 -19.72 -1.43 -2.23
N THR A 60 -18.98 -2.39 -1.67
CA THR A 60 -17.92 -2.16 -0.69
C THR A 60 -16.59 -2.70 -1.21
N LEU A 61 -15.54 -1.91 -1.02
CA LEU A 61 -14.16 -2.24 -1.39
C LEU A 61 -13.29 -2.28 -0.13
N VAL A 62 -12.54 -3.36 0.06
CA VAL A 62 -11.50 -3.47 1.10
C VAL A 62 -10.14 -3.53 0.43
N ILE A 63 -9.30 -2.54 0.68
CA ILE A 63 -7.94 -2.47 0.13
C ILE A 63 -6.94 -2.85 1.22
N PHE A 64 -6.18 -3.91 0.98
CA PHE A 64 -5.09 -4.37 1.84
C PHE A 64 -3.76 -3.82 1.34
N ILE A 65 -3.07 -3.05 2.19
CA ILE A 65 -1.80 -2.38 1.88
C ILE A 65 -0.71 -2.98 2.77
N HIS A 66 0.29 -3.59 2.14
CA HIS A 66 1.37 -4.30 2.83
C HIS A 66 2.38 -3.37 3.51
N GLY A 67 3.12 -3.92 4.49
CA GLY A 67 4.25 -3.28 5.15
C GLY A 67 5.51 -3.19 4.29
N ASP A 68 6.58 -2.72 4.90
CA ASP A 68 7.89 -2.65 4.24
C ASP A 68 8.53 -4.03 4.12
N GLN A 69 9.28 -4.24 3.05
CA GLN A 69 10.07 -5.43 2.78
C GLN A 69 11.55 -5.03 2.70
N SER A 70 12.07 -4.53 3.82
CA SER A 70 13.44 -3.96 3.88
C SER A 70 14.55 -4.99 3.69
N ASP A 71 14.24 -6.28 3.86
CA ASP A 71 15.11 -7.42 3.52
C ASP A 71 15.24 -7.68 2.02
N GLY A 72 14.41 -7.02 1.22
CA GLY A 72 14.38 -7.21 -0.24
C GLY A 72 13.45 -8.32 -0.71
N GLY A 73 12.75 -9.02 0.20
CA GLY A 73 11.85 -10.13 -0.12
C GLY A 73 10.55 -9.74 -0.85
N PRO A 74 9.78 -10.72 -1.33
CA PRO A 74 8.48 -10.50 -1.95
C PRO A 74 7.40 -10.22 -0.90
N VAL A 75 6.38 -9.46 -1.30
CA VAL A 75 5.16 -9.28 -0.52
C VAL A 75 4.36 -10.59 -0.49
N SER A 76 3.87 -10.98 0.70
CA SER A 76 3.01 -12.16 0.82
C SER A 76 1.95 -12.06 1.92
N GLY A 77 2.28 -11.59 3.13
CA GLY A 77 1.39 -11.64 4.30
C GLY A 77 0.04 -10.96 4.07
N MET A 78 0.02 -9.73 3.57
CA MET A 78 -1.23 -9.00 3.33
C MET A 78 -2.01 -9.55 2.13
N ILE A 79 -1.35 -10.18 1.15
CA ILE A 79 -2.04 -10.89 0.05
C ILE A 79 -2.78 -12.09 0.64
N LYS A 80 -2.10 -12.90 1.47
CA LYS A 80 -2.69 -14.06 2.12
C LYS A 80 -3.84 -13.66 3.05
N LEU A 81 -3.66 -12.60 3.84
CA LEU A 81 -4.73 -12.07 4.70
C LEU A 81 -5.95 -11.66 3.88
N ALA A 82 -5.77 -10.94 2.76
CA ALA A 82 -6.86 -10.55 1.88
C ALA A 82 -7.58 -11.77 1.26
N GLU A 83 -6.84 -12.83 0.96
CA GLU A 83 -7.41 -14.08 0.48
C GLU A 83 -8.28 -14.76 1.55
N ASP A 84 -7.73 -14.91 2.76
CA ASP A 84 -8.29 -15.76 3.83
C ASP A 84 -9.44 -15.12 4.59
N VAL A 85 -9.45 -13.79 4.75
CA VAL A 85 -10.44 -13.13 5.59
C VAL A 85 -11.85 -13.23 5.00
N ASP A 86 -12.80 -13.61 5.84
CA ASP A 86 -14.21 -13.69 5.47
C ASP A 86 -14.86 -12.30 5.47
N VAL A 87 -15.60 -12.03 4.39
CA VAL A 87 -16.38 -10.79 4.23
C VAL A 87 -17.78 -11.09 3.69
N PRO A 88 -18.77 -10.26 3.99
CA PRO A 88 -20.13 -10.41 3.46
C PRO A 88 -20.17 -10.37 1.93
N ALA A 89 -21.24 -10.90 1.36
CA ALA A 89 -21.55 -10.73 -0.07
C ALA A 89 -21.59 -9.23 -0.43
N GLY A 90 -21.17 -8.89 -1.64
CA GLY A 90 -21.09 -7.50 -2.10
C GLY A 90 -19.83 -6.74 -1.66
N VAL A 91 -18.85 -7.43 -1.07
CA VAL A 91 -17.54 -6.87 -0.74
C VAL A 91 -16.48 -7.41 -1.70
N ILE A 92 -15.71 -6.50 -2.28
CA ILE A 92 -14.49 -6.82 -3.05
C ILE A 92 -13.29 -6.66 -2.14
N LYS A 93 -12.40 -7.65 -2.08
CA LYS A 93 -11.11 -7.56 -1.40
C LYS A 93 -9.99 -7.41 -2.43
N ILE A 94 -9.12 -6.43 -2.24
CA ILE A 94 -7.97 -6.20 -3.13
C ILE A 94 -6.71 -6.03 -2.28
N ALA A 95 -5.71 -6.89 -2.49
CA ALA A 95 -4.37 -6.66 -2.00
C ALA A 95 -3.58 -5.87 -3.04
N LEU A 96 -3.09 -4.68 -2.64
CA LEU A 96 -2.39 -3.74 -3.51
C LEU A 96 -0.90 -3.72 -3.18
N LEU A 97 -0.07 -3.93 -4.20
CA LEU A 97 1.38 -3.79 -4.10
C LEU A 97 1.77 -2.32 -4.30
N ARG A 98 2.41 -1.73 -3.29
CA ARG A 98 2.91 -0.35 -3.35
C ARG A 98 3.95 -0.17 -4.46
N PRO A 99 4.22 1.07 -4.94
CA PRO A 99 5.22 1.33 -5.97
C PRO A 99 6.59 0.70 -5.69
N GLY A 100 7.16 -0.02 -6.66
CA GLY A 100 8.46 -0.66 -6.56
C GLY A 100 8.50 -1.98 -5.79
N TYR A 101 7.35 -2.53 -5.39
CA TYR A 101 7.25 -3.84 -4.73
C TYR A 101 6.83 -4.94 -5.70
N PHE A 102 7.15 -6.19 -5.34
CA PHE A 102 6.76 -7.38 -6.09
C PHE A 102 6.28 -8.49 -5.14
N ASP A 103 5.54 -9.46 -5.68
CA ASP A 103 5.06 -10.64 -4.96
C ASP A 103 5.90 -11.90 -5.28
N LYS A 104 5.54 -13.03 -4.64
CA LYS A 104 6.18 -14.33 -4.86
C LYS A 104 6.01 -14.87 -6.28
N SER A 105 5.00 -14.43 -7.02
CA SER A 105 4.72 -14.83 -8.40
C SER A 105 5.43 -13.95 -9.43
N GLY A 106 6.17 -12.92 -8.98
CA GLY A 106 6.89 -11.98 -9.84
C GLY A 106 6.03 -10.84 -10.36
N ASN A 107 4.77 -10.69 -9.92
CA ASN A 107 3.99 -9.48 -10.25
C ASN A 107 4.61 -8.28 -9.58
N THR A 108 4.92 -7.24 -10.35
CA THR A 108 5.66 -6.07 -9.89
C THR A 108 4.86 -4.80 -10.14
N SER A 109 4.74 -3.94 -9.13
CA SER A 109 4.29 -2.56 -9.31
C SER A 109 5.42 -1.71 -9.88
N SER A 110 5.13 -0.92 -10.92
CA SER A 110 6.10 0.06 -11.43
C SER A 110 6.33 1.19 -10.42
N GLY A 111 7.29 2.07 -10.70
CA GLY A 111 7.73 3.08 -9.76
C GLY A 111 8.89 2.62 -8.89
N THR A 112 9.19 3.39 -7.86
CA THR A 112 10.32 3.13 -6.98
C THR A 112 9.93 3.27 -5.52
N SER A 113 10.47 2.38 -4.71
CA SER A 113 10.46 2.50 -3.26
C SER A 113 11.90 2.34 -2.78
N TRP A 114 12.48 3.41 -2.23
CA TRP A 114 13.90 3.41 -1.86
C TRP A 114 14.18 2.32 -0.83
N ARG A 115 14.95 1.30 -1.24
CA ARG A 115 15.24 0.09 -0.46
C ARG A 115 13.99 -0.59 0.13
N ARG A 116 12.80 -0.33 -0.44
CA ARG A 116 11.50 -0.88 -0.03
C ARG A 116 11.20 -0.76 1.46
N LYS A 117 11.63 0.34 2.06
CA LYS A 117 11.31 0.73 3.43
C LYS A 117 11.07 2.23 3.52
N ASP A 118 10.18 2.63 4.39
CA ASP A 118 9.99 4.01 4.83
C ASP A 118 9.93 5.05 3.67
N SER A 119 9.32 4.65 2.56
CA SER A 119 9.14 5.50 1.38
C SER A 119 7.72 6.05 1.32
N TYR A 120 7.28 6.73 2.37
CA TYR A 120 5.93 7.31 2.47
C TYR A 120 5.94 8.72 1.90
N THR A 121 6.47 8.85 0.67
CA THR A 121 6.58 10.14 -0.02
C THR A 121 5.24 10.59 -0.59
N PRO A 122 5.04 11.91 -0.80
CA PRO A 122 3.84 12.40 -1.49
C PRO A 122 3.59 11.69 -2.82
N THR A 123 4.63 11.49 -3.63
CA THR A 123 4.53 10.82 -4.94
C THR A 123 4.00 9.40 -4.80
N ASN A 124 4.61 8.59 -3.94
CA ASN A 124 4.18 7.18 -3.78
C ASN A 124 2.77 7.08 -3.16
N LEU A 125 2.41 8.00 -2.26
CA LEU A 125 1.05 8.08 -1.70
C LEU A 125 0.02 8.49 -2.75
N ASP A 126 0.36 9.43 -3.64
CA ASP A 126 -0.51 9.84 -4.75
C ASP A 126 -0.77 8.66 -5.71
N GLU A 127 0.23 7.81 -5.97
CA GLU A 127 0.06 6.59 -6.78
C GLU A 127 -0.98 5.65 -6.17
N VAL A 128 -0.83 5.33 -4.88
CA VAL A 128 -1.77 4.42 -4.20
C VAL A 128 -3.16 5.07 -4.08
N THR A 129 -3.24 6.35 -3.76
CA THR A 129 -4.50 7.08 -3.67
C THR A 129 -5.26 7.06 -5.01
N SER A 130 -4.57 7.37 -6.12
CA SER A 130 -5.17 7.36 -7.47
C SER A 130 -5.60 5.95 -7.88
N ALA A 131 -4.82 4.92 -7.52
CA ALA A 131 -5.21 3.53 -7.77
C ALA A 131 -6.49 3.14 -7.04
N VAL A 132 -6.63 3.53 -5.76
CA VAL A 132 -7.86 3.28 -4.99
C VAL A 132 -9.05 4.00 -5.62
N GLN A 133 -8.90 5.25 -6.02
CA GLN A 133 -9.96 6.03 -6.69
C GLN A 133 -10.35 5.41 -8.04
N SER A 134 -9.39 4.89 -8.81
CA SER A 134 -9.65 4.17 -10.06
C SER A 134 -10.48 2.91 -9.82
N LEU A 135 -10.16 2.14 -8.78
CA LEU A 135 -10.91 0.95 -8.38
C LEU A 135 -12.32 1.30 -7.89
N GLN A 136 -12.47 2.35 -7.09
CA GLN A 136 -13.78 2.86 -6.66
C GLN A 136 -14.69 3.18 -7.86
N SER A 137 -14.14 3.91 -8.83
CA SER A 137 -14.85 4.30 -10.03
C SER A 137 -15.22 3.09 -10.89
N HIS A 138 -14.27 2.17 -11.13
CA HIS A 138 -14.47 0.99 -11.96
C HIS A 138 -15.58 0.08 -11.42
N TYR A 139 -15.53 -0.23 -10.13
CA TYR A 139 -16.50 -1.11 -9.48
C TYR A 139 -17.75 -0.39 -8.97
N GLN A 140 -17.83 0.93 -9.14
CA GLN A 140 -18.95 1.78 -8.67
C GLN A 140 -19.17 1.62 -7.15
N ILE A 141 -18.09 1.74 -6.39
CA ILE A 141 -18.07 1.52 -4.95
C ILE A 141 -18.64 2.72 -4.18
N SER A 142 -19.50 2.44 -3.21
CA SER A 142 -20.05 3.45 -2.29
C SER A 142 -19.31 3.51 -0.95
N LYS A 143 -18.65 2.41 -0.55
CA LYS A 143 -17.90 2.34 0.71
C LYS A 143 -16.51 1.72 0.49
N THR A 144 -15.48 2.36 1.03
CA THR A 144 -14.11 1.84 0.99
C THR A 144 -13.53 1.73 2.41
N VAL A 145 -12.92 0.58 2.70
CA VAL A 145 -12.17 0.32 3.93
C VAL A 145 -10.70 0.10 3.55
N LEU A 146 -9.79 0.86 4.14
CA LEU A 146 -8.35 0.61 4.01
C LEU A 146 -7.86 -0.26 5.16
N VAL A 147 -7.15 -1.34 4.85
CA VAL A 147 -6.48 -2.21 5.82
C VAL A 147 -5.00 -2.15 5.55
N GLY A 148 -4.24 -1.53 6.44
CA GLY A 148 -2.80 -1.38 6.28
C GLY A 148 -2.01 -2.07 7.38
N HIS A 149 -0.85 -2.66 7.06
CA HIS A 149 0.08 -3.20 8.04
C HIS A 149 1.40 -2.44 8.01
N SER A 150 1.92 -2.04 9.18
CA SER A 150 3.24 -1.39 9.30
C SER A 150 3.36 -0.17 8.37
N GLY A 151 4.28 -0.15 7.41
CA GLY A 151 4.35 0.89 6.39
C GLY A 151 3.05 1.08 5.59
N GLY A 152 2.27 0.01 5.36
CA GLY A 152 0.94 0.10 4.75
C GLY A 152 -0.08 0.79 5.66
N ALA A 153 0.03 0.63 6.98
CA ALA A 153 -0.77 1.37 7.94
C ALA A 153 -0.42 2.87 7.95
N ALA A 154 0.87 3.22 7.78
CA ALA A 154 1.28 4.60 7.56
C ALA A 154 0.65 5.18 6.29
N TYR A 155 0.65 4.42 5.17
CA TYR A 155 -0.05 4.84 3.95
C TYR A 155 -1.53 5.12 4.20
N ALA A 156 -2.26 4.15 4.76
CA ALA A 156 -3.68 4.29 5.03
C ALA A 156 -3.97 5.48 5.97
N GLY A 157 -3.20 5.62 7.05
CA GLY A 157 -3.34 6.72 8.01
C GLY A 157 -3.08 8.11 7.42
N VAL A 158 -2.11 8.23 6.48
CA VAL A 158 -1.88 9.49 5.75
C VAL A 158 -3.00 9.74 4.74
N MET A 159 -3.41 8.71 3.99
CA MET A 159 -4.43 8.83 2.94
C MET A 159 -5.76 9.34 3.48
N ILE A 160 -6.23 8.83 4.62
CA ILE A 160 -7.53 9.24 5.20
C ILE A 160 -7.56 10.69 5.66
N GLY A 161 -6.43 11.28 6.01
CA GLY A 161 -6.36 12.70 6.39
C GLY A 161 -5.96 13.61 5.23
N ARG A 162 -5.11 13.15 4.31
CA ARG A 162 -4.61 13.96 3.20
C ARG A 162 -5.57 13.98 1.99
N SER A 163 -6.36 12.91 1.82
CA SER A 163 -7.23 12.73 0.65
C SER A 163 -8.65 12.36 1.09
N PRO A 164 -9.43 13.33 1.60
CA PRO A 164 -10.80 13.08 2.04
C PRO A 164 -11.63 12.42 0.92
N GLY A 165 -12.43 11.41 1.29
CA GLY A 165 -13.25 10.65 0.34
C GLY A 165 -12.56 9.42 -0.27
N VAL A 166 -11.24 9.21 -0.04
CA VAL A 166 -10.56 7.98 -0.50
C VAL A 166 -11.03 6.73 0.26
N ALA A 167 -11.53 6.90 1.47
CA ALA A 167 -12.08 5.83 2.29
C ALA A 167 -13.16 6.34 3.24
N ASN A 168 -13.95 5.40 3.79
CA ASN A 168 -14.95 5.63 4.82
C ASN A 168 -14.47 5.08 6.17
N ALA A 169 -13.56 4.11 6.15
CA ALA A 169 -12.99 3.52 7.36
C ALA A 169 -11.55 3.04 7.13
N ALA A 170 -10.80 2.89 8.22
CA ALA A 170 -9.45 2.35 8.18
C ALA A 170 -9.16 1.41 9.35
N LEU A 171 -8.49 0.29 9.06
CA LEU A 171 -7.89 -0.64 10.01
C LEU A 171 -6.38 -0.56 9.88
N LEU A 172 -5.70 -0.08 10.91
CA LEU A 172 -4.28 0.18 10.91
C LEU A 172 -3.58 -0.83 11.84
N LEU A 173 -2.87 -1.78 11.25
CA LEU A 173 -2.18 -2.85 11.95
C LEU A 173 -0.72 -2.47 12.20
N SER A 174 -0.25 -2.52 13.45
CA SER A 174 1.14 -2.16 13.82
C SER A 174 1.59 -0.84 13.17
N CYS A 175 0.80 0.20 13.40
CA CYS A 175 0.97 1.48 12.72
C CYS A 175 2.15 2.28 13.29
N PRO A 176 3.15 2.66 12.49
CA PRO A 176 4.08 3.73 12.85
C PRO A 176 3.39 5.09 12.67
N CYS A 177 2.32 5.33 13.42
CA CYS A 177 1.42 6.47 13.21
C CYS A 177 2.06 7.84 13.45
N ASP A 178 3.20 7.88 14.11
CA ASP A 178 4.12 9.04 14.16
C ASP A 178 5.51 8.61 13.68
N ILE A 179 5.79 8.90 12.42
CA ILE A 179 7.04 8.48 11.76
C ILE A 179 8.26 9.10 12.43
N ARG A 180 8.18 10.35 12.86
CA ARG A 180 9.31 11.02 13.52
C ARG A 180 9.66 10.35 14.86
N ARG A 181 8.66 10.06 15.69
CA ARG A 181 8.86 9.37 16.99
C ARG A 181 9.29 7.92 16.78
N TRP A 182 8.71 7.23 15.81
CA TRP A 182 9.12 5.88 15.45
C TRP A 182 10.59 5.82 15.04
N ARG A 183 11.06 6.72 14.19
CA ARG A 183 12.45 6.82 13.76
C ARG A 183 13.37 7.17 14.94
N ALA A 184 12.99 8.09 15.79
CA ALA A 184 13.76 8.44 16.99
C ALA A 184 13.91 7.22 17.93
N PHE A 185 12.84 6.44 18.11
CA PHE A 185 12.88 5.19 18.87
C PHE A 185 13.86 4.17 18.27
N LYS A 186 13.90 4.03 16.93
CA LYS A 186 14.85 3.17 16.22
C LYS A 186 16.28 3.73 16.17
N LYS A 187 16.52 4.93 16.70
CA LYS A 187 17.78 5.67 16.59
C LYS A 187 18.21 5.91 15.14
N ASP A 188 17.26 5.98 14.25
CA ASP A 188 17.46 6.23 12.84
C ASP A 188 17.34 7.74 12.51
N ALA A 189 18.02 8.19 11.45
CA ALA A 189 17.90 9.56 10.99
C ALA A 189 16.45 9.90 10.59
N PRO A 190 15.99 11.15 10.79
CA PRO A 190 14.68 11.57 10.32
C PRO A 190 14.62 11.47 8.79
N TRP A 191 13.49 10.99 8.27
CA TRP A 191 13.21 10.85 6.83
C TRP A 191 12.16 11.87 6.39
N SER A 192 12.12 12.13 5.10
CA SER A 192 11.11 13.01 4.47
C SER A 192 9.76 12.32 4.27
N SER A 193 9.52 11.18 4.92
CA SER A 193 8.26 10.45 4.85
C SER A 193 7.13 11.20 5.53
N LEU A 194 5.94 11.16 4.93
CA LEU A 194 4.73 11.69 5.54
C LEU A 194 4.31 10.80 6.72
N SER A 195 3.69 11.42 7.72
CA SER A 195 3.27 10.78 8.96
C SER A 195 1.76 10.87 9.14
N PRO A 196 1.05 9.79 9.53
CA PRO A 196 -0.37 9.86 9.89
C PRO A 196 -0.67 10.97 10.90
N SER A 197 0.16 11.12 11.94
CA SER A 197 0.00 12.16 12.97
C SER A 197 -0.03 13.59 12.40
N SER A 198 0.68 13.84 11.28
CA SER A 198 0.71 15.16 10.64
C SER A 198 -0.60 15.52 9.93
N PHE A 199 -1.48 14.54 9.70
CA PHE A 199 -2.77 14.71 9.04
C PHE A 199 -3.96 14.35 9.95
N ALA A 200 -3.72 14.11 11.23
CA ALA A 200 -4.78 13.76 12.18
C ALA A 200 -5.88 14.83 12.25
N GLU A 201 -5.49 16.11 12.15
CA GLU A 201 -6.42 17.24 12.20
C GLU A 201 -7.33 17.36 10.96
N THR A 202 -7.00 16.70 9.87
CA THR A 202 -7.77 16.74 8.62
C THR A 202 -8.57 15.47 8.35
N VAL A 203 -8.46 14.45 9.21
CA VAL A 203 -9.29 13.23 9.11
C VAL A 203 -10.77 13.61 9.31
N PRO A 204 -11.68 13.27 8.39
CA PRO A 204 -13.10 13.57 8.53
C PRO A 204 -13.72 12.93 9.78
N THR A 205 -14.61 13.65 10.48
CA THR A 205 -15.30 13.12 11.67
C THR A 205 -16.26 11.97 11.36
N THR A 206 -16.62 11.79 10.09
CA THR A 206 -17.41 10.66 9.61
C THR A 206 -16.61 9.37 9.46
N MET A 207 -15.28 9.43 9.59
CA MET A 207 -14.41 8.26 9.50
C MET A 207 -14.58 7.34 10.72
N LYS A 208 -14.41 6.03 10.48
CA LYS A 208 -14.21 5.03 11.54
C LYS A 208 -12.79 4.50 11.44
N VAL A 209 -12.00 4.62 12.51
CA VAL A 209 -10.59 4.19 12.52
C VAL A 209 -10.36 3.23 13.68
N ILE A 210 -9.87 2.04 13.39
CA ILE A 210 -9.42 1.08 14.40
C ILE A 210 -7.93 0.85 14.19
N THR A 211 -7.13 0.91 15.27
CA THR A 211 -5.75 0.46 15.24
C THR A 211 -5.60 -0.81 16.08
N ILE A 212 -4.80 -1.76 15.60
CA ILE A 212 -4.42 -2.95 16.37
C ILE A 212 -2.91 -3.02 16.41
N THR A 213 -2.32 -3.15 17.61
CA THR A 213 -0.88 -3.34 17.79
C THR A 213 -0.64 -4.55 18.65
N GLY A 214 0.36 -5.37 18.32
CA GLY A 214 0.74 -6.53 19.11
C GLY A 214 1.35 -6.13 20.45
N GLU A 215 1.04 -6.88 21.51
CA GLU A 215 1.59 -6.64 22.85
C GLU A 215 3.11 -6.65 22.87
N TYR A 216 3.73 -7.52 22.06
CA TYR A 216 5.18 -7.67 21.94
C TYR A 216 5.76 -7.00 20.68
N ASP A 217 5.03 -6.05 20.10
CA ASP A 217 5.52 -5.28 18.95
C ASP A 217 6.65 -4.33 19.37
N ASP A 218 7.87 -4.76 19.18
CA ASP A 218 9.10 -3.99 19.46
C ASP A 218 9.52 -3.10 18.28
N ASN A 219 8.85 -3.21 17.15
CA ASN A 219 9.08 -2.39 15.96
C ASN A 219 8.24 -1.11 15.96
N THR A 220 6.93 -1.25 16.04
CA THR A 220 5.99 -0.11 16.07
C THR A 220 5.20 -0.15 17.38
N ARG A 221 5.82 0.33 18.45
CA ARG A 221 5.25 0.26 19.80
C ARG A 221 3.87 0.90 19.89
N GLU A 222 3.01 0.33 20.70
CA GLU A 222 1.59 0.69 20.82
C GLU A 222 1.30 2.17 21.08
N TYR A 223 2.18 2.88 21.81
CA TYR A 223 1.99 4.30 22.10
C TYR A 223 1.89 5.18 20.84
N LEU A 224 2.53 4.75 19.71
CA LEU A 224 2.46 5.47 18.44
C LEU A 224 1.03 5.47 17.88
N ALA A 225 0.34 4.34 18.00
CA ALA A 225 -1.03 4.18 17.57
C ALA A 225 -2.01 4.77 18.59
N GLN A 226 -1.76 4.60 19.90
CA GLN A 226 -2.60 5.15 20.97
C GLN A 226 -2.71 6.66 20.88
N ASP A 227 -1.59 7.38 20.80
CA ASP A 227 -1.57 8.85 20.72
C ASP A 227 -2.27 9.36 19.45
N TYR A 228 -2.13 8.64 18.32
CA TYR A 228 -2.85 8.98 17.09
C TYR A 228 -4.37 8.81 17.27
N ILE A 229 -4.83 7.69 17.83
CA ILE A 229 -6.25 7.43 18.11
C ILE A 229 -6.81 8.46 19.10
N GLU A 230 -6.08 8.78 20.16
CA GLU A 230 -6.48 9.84 21.10
C GLU A 230 -6.69 11.18 20.39
N THR A 231 -5.78 11.56 19.49
CA THR A 231 -5.92 12.79 18.70
C THR A 231 -7.18 12.77 17.85
N LEU A 232 -7.45 11.66 17.16
CA LEU A 232 -8.67 11.49 16.36
C LEU A 232 -9.93 11.56 17.21
N ALA A 233 -9.96 10.85 18.34
CA ALA A 233 -11.12 10.81 19.25
C ALA A 233 -11.44 12.19 19.84
N LYS A 234 -10.44 12.98 20.22
CA LYS A 234 -10.60 14.38 20.70
C LYS A 234 -11.27 15.27 19.66
N ARG A 235 -11.16 14.94 18.38
CA ARG A 235 -11.81 15.65 17.27
C ARG A 235 -13.21 15.12 16.93
N GLY A 236 -13.68 14.08 17.62
CA GLY A 236 -14.98 13.46 17.38
C GLY A 236 -14.96 12.40 16.26
N VAL A 237 -13.79 11.96 15.79
CA VAL A 237 -13.68 10.79 14.93
C VAL A 237 -13.96 9.52 15.72
N SER A 238 -14.75 8.58 15.17
CA SER A 238 -14.93 7.25 15.77
C SER A 238 -13.62 6.47 15.68
N ALA A 239 -12.83 6.52 16.75
CA ALA A 239 -11.46 5.98 16.77
C ALA A 239 -11.23 5.07 17.97
N GLU A 240 -10.62 3.89 17.75
CA GLU A 240 -10.40 2.86 18.76
C GLU A 240 -9.00 2.25 18.63
N PHE A 241 -8.33 2.06 19.78
CA PHE A 241 -7.10 1.29 19.88
C PHE A 241 -7.38 -0.09 20.46
N ARG A 242 -6.80 -1.14 19.89
CA ARG A 242 -6.84 -2.52 20.39
C ARG A 242 -5.43 -3.08 20.53
N ARG A 243 -5.22 -3.82 21.62
CA ARG A 243 -3.99 -4.61 21.82
C ARG A 243 -4.24 -6.06 21.44
N ALA A 244 -3.40 -6.61 20.57
CA ALA A 244 -3.40 -8.05 20.29
C ALA A 244 -2.47 -8.74 21.30
N VAL A 245 -3.07 -9.40 22.30
CA VAL A 245 -2.35 -10.08 23.39
C VAL A 245 -1.49 -11.22 22.83
N GLY A 246 -0.25 -11.31 23.27
CA GLY A 246 0.70 -12.34 22.87
C GLY A 246 1.26 -12.21 21.46
N ALA A 247 0.90 -11.17 20.71
CA ALA A 247 1.33 -10.99 19.33
C ALA A 247 2.51 -10.01 19.22
N GLY A 248 3.43 -10.29 18.30
CA GLY A 248 4.49 -9.37 17.86
C GLY A 248 4.08 -8.59 16.61
N HIS A 249 5.06 -7.93 15.96
CA HIS A 249 4.84 -7.01 14.82
C HIS A 249 4.11 -7.65 13.63
N ASN A 250 4.49 -8.86 13.26
CA ASN A 250 3.94 -9.56 12.10
C ASN A 250 2.82 -10.56 12.47
N ASP A 251 2.73 -10.95 13.75
CA ASP A 251 1.79 -11.96 14.21
C ASP A 251 0.33 -11.48 14.13
N ILE A 252 0.12 -10.18 14.03
CA ILE A 252 -1.22 -9.59 13.90
C ILE A 252 -1.79 -9.67 12.48
N VAL A 253 -0.98 -10.08 11.48
CA VAL A 253 -1.43 -10.22 10.09
C VAL A 253 -2.12 -11.57 9.92
N ARG A 254 -3.24 -11.75 10.61
CA ARG A 254 -4.07 -12.97 10.63
C ARG A 254 -5.55 -12.63 10.72
N GLY A 255 -6.40 -13.46 10.10
CA GLY A 255 -7.85 -13.26 10.10
C GLY A 255 -8.44 -13.18 11.51
N ASP A 256 -8.13 -14.15 12.38
CA ASP A 256 -8.63 -14.23 13.76
C ASP A 256 -8.33 -12.98 14.62
N VAL A 257 -7.29 -12.23 14.29
CA VAL A 257 -6.93 -10.97 14.97
C VAL A 257 -7.76 -9.79 14.47
N ILE A 258 -8.09 -9.76 13.18
CA ILE A 258 -8.73 -8.59 12.54
C ILE A 258 -10.22 -8.73 12.27
N ASP A 259 -10.77 -9.96 12.29
CA ASP A 259 -12.15 -10.27 11.84
C ASP A 259 -13.21 -9.44 12.52
N GLU A 260 -13.14 -9.28 13.84
CA GLU A 260 -14.11 -8.47 14.57
C GLU A 260 -14.02 -6.99 14.19
N ALA A 261 -12.79 -6.44 14.16
CA ALA A 261 -12.56 -5.06 13.78
C ALA A 261 -13.02 -4.79 12.34
N LEU A 262 -12.69 -5.70 11.41
CA LEU A 262 -13.11 -5.57 10.03
C LEU A 262 -14.64 -5.63 9.88
N ARG A 263 -15.31 -6.55 10.58
CA ARG A 263 -16.78 -6.62 10.59
C ARG A 263 -17.42 -5.33 11.11
N ILE A 264 -16.86 -4.70 12.15
CA ILE A 264 -17.33 -3.40 12.65
C ILE A 264 -17.21 -2.32 11.56
N LEU A 265 -16.05 -2.28 10.87
CA LEU A 265 -15.79 -1.29 9.83
C LEU A 265 -16.60 -1.53 8.55
N LEU A 266 -17.03 -2.77 8.30
CA LEU A 266 -17.85 -3.14 7.15
C LEU A 266 -19.34 -2.86 7.33
N ARG A 267 -19.85 -2.72 8.58
CA ARG A 267 -21.27 -2.41 8.81
C ARG A 267 -21.61 -1.10 8.10
N LEU A 268 -22.65 -1.17 7.27
CA LEU A 268 -23.32 0.01 6.73
C LEU A 268 -24.17 0.58 7.88
N ASP A 269 -24.02 1.84 8.18
CA ASP A 269 -24.89 2.57 9.09
C ASP A 269 -26.17 2.94 8.36
#